data_84b14e488a4fefb0fe32162785b755d6
#
_entry.id   84b14e488a4fefb0fe32162785b755d6
#
_cell.length_a   1.000
_cell.length_b   1.000
_cell.length_c   1.000
_cell.angle_alpha   90.00
_cell.angle_beta   90.00
_cell.angle_gamma   90.00
#
_symmetry.space_group_name_H-M   'P 1'
#
loop_
_entity.id
_entity.type
_entity.pdbx_description
1 polymer ?
#
loop_
_entity_poly.entity_id
_entity_poly.type
_entity_poly.pdbx_seq_one_letter_code
_entity_poly.pdbx_strand_id
1 'polypeptide(L)'
;AAHYTGKGLFDQFIGGKDMWLLGASWQVERPLNDHTRSVSFRQNGVHTLGEKIVDSSITNITSYHYGGPQFQYSNGRYYLATEYYWITGERRDGYTVYDDYSAEGGSIYGQYFFNSDATVKISSKKGKIGGVKCKAKFGCTAAKFMLESIDTRDGELNGMNGTHGKAVHIGLNHYFNSNVRLMVDATRGVYLGGHNDFYSDTVDRMNRRHTMTSIQARLHAKF
;
A
#
# COMPACT_ATOMS: atom_id res chain seq x y z
N ALA A 1 18.77 -12.65 12.26
CA ALA A 1 18.63 -11.27 11.84
C ALA A 1 18.32 -10.38 13.04
N ALA A 2 18.98 -9.23 13.16
CA ALA A 2 18.56 -8.19 14.08
C ALA A 2 17.43 -7.39 13.41
N HIS A 3 16.32 -7.25 14.10
CA HIS A 3 15.14 -6.59 13.59
C HIS A 3 14.76 -5.46 14.55
N TYR A 4 14.78 -4.24 14.04
CA TYR A 4 14.42 -3.05 14.81
C TYR A 4 13.23 -2.38 14.14
N THR A 5 12.15 -2.23 14.86
CA THR A 5 10.96 -1.51 14.37
C THR A 5 10.58 -0.42 15.33
N GLY A 6 10.18 0.71 14.80
CA GLY A 6 9.62 1.79 15.56
C GLY A 6 8.42 2.40 14.84
N LYS A 7 7.43 2.84 15.63
CA LYS A 7 6.28 3.58 15.14
C LYS A 7 6.00 4.75 16.06
N GLY A 8 6.12 5.95 15.54
CA GLY A 8 5.67 7.17 16.21
C GLY A 8 4.26 7.53 15.75
N LEU A 9 3.36 7.80 16.68
CA LEU A 9 2.01 8.28 16.41
C LEU A 9 1.80 9.57 17.19
N PHE A 10 1.36 10.60 16.47
CA PHE A 10 0.95 11.86 17.05
C PHE A 10 -0.52 12.02 16.75
N ASP A 11 -1.36 11.85 17.76
CA ASP A 11 -2.79 12.06 17.64
C ASP A 11 -3.16 13.40 18.26
N GLN A 12 -3.95 14.16 17.55
CA GLN A 12 -4.57 15.36 18.07
C GLN A 12 -6.04 15.37 17.72
N PHE A 13 -6.87 15.63 18.72
CA PHE A 13 -8.30 15.82 18.55
C PHE A 13 -8.57 17.32 18.43
N ILE A 14 -9.06 17.75 17.28
CA ILE A 14 -9.54 19.12 17.11
C ILE A 14 -11.04 19.08 17.33
N GLY A 15 -11.47 19.53 18.47
CA GLY A 15 -12.86 19.77 18.90
C GLY A 15 -14.00 19.03 18.20
N GLY A 16 -14.87 18.37 18.95
CA GLY A 16 -16.13 17.83 18.47
C GLY A 16 -16.05 16.53 17.67
N LYS A 17 -16.29 16.59 16.34
CA LYS A 17 -16.39 15.41 15.49
C LYS A 17 -15.13 15.13 14.67
N ASP A 18 -14.26 16.09 14.56
CA ASP A 18 -13.07 16.00 13.73
C ASP A 18 -11.94 15.29 14.48
N MET A 19 -11.36 14.32 13.81
CA MET A 19 -10.22 13.56 14.32
C MET A 19 -9.17 13.50 13.24
N TRP A 20 -7.92 13.71 13.60
CA TRP A 20 -6.80 13.44 12.73
C TRP A 20 -5.67 12.73 13.47
N LEU A 21 -4.87 12.02 12.74
CA LEU A 21 -3.74 11.27 13.22
C LEU A 21 -2.59 11.49 12.25
N LEU A 22 -1.46 11.93 12.78
CA LEU A 22 -0.20 11.99 12.10
C LEU A 22 0.71 10.93 12.70
N GLY A 23 1.42 10.18 11.87
CA GLY A 23 2.32 9.16 12.33
C GLY A 23 3.46 8.94 11.36
N ALA A 24 4.49 8.26 11.85
CA ALA A 24 5.57 7.72 11.04
C ALA A 24 5.93 6.33 11.55
N SER A 25 6.37 5.48 10.65
CA SER A 25 6.90 4.16 10.99
C SER A 25 8.24 3.98 10.33
N TRP A 26 9.12 3.23 11.00
CA TRP A 26 10.39 2.82 10.42
C TRP A 26 10.75 1.42 10.88
N GLN A 27 11.54 0.76 10.06
CA GLN A 27 12.07 -0.55 10.31
C GLN A 27 13.49 -0.59 9.77
N VAL A 28 14.37 -1.18 10.53
CA VAL A 28 15.74 -1.50 10.10
C VAL A 28 15.91 -2.99 10.23
N GLU A 29 16.41 -3.65 9.20
CA GLU A 29 16.73 -5.06 9.25
C GLU A 29 18.16 -5.29 8.78
N ARG A 30 18.89 -6.05 9.58
CA ARG A 30 20.26 -6.50 9.27
C ARG A 30 20.33 -8.01 9.45
N PRO A 31 20.78 -8.77 8.45
CA PRO A 31 21.08 -10.20 8.64
C PRO A 31 22.12 -10.41 9.73
N LEU A 32 21.99 -11.47 10.50
CA LEU A 32 23.06 -11.93 11.39
C LEU A 32 24.10 -12.68 10.54
N ASN A 33 25.39 -12.46 10.84
CA ASN A 33 26.53 -13.25 10.31
C ASN A 33 26.75 -13.10 8.79
N ASP A 34 26.96 -11.90 8.28
CA ASP A 34 27.34 -11.59 6.89
C ASP A 34 26.54 -12.31 5.79
N HIS A 35 25.39 -12.86 6.13
CA HIS A 35 24.49 -13.47 5.16
C HIS A 35 23.71 -12.42 4.41
N THR A 36 23.77 -12.47 3.10
CA THR A 36 22.93 -11.65 2.23
C THR A 36 21.51 -12.24 2.13
N ARG A 37 20.52 -11.37 1.96
CA ARG A 37 19.12 -11.75 1.77
C ARG A 37 18.58 -11.25 0.45
N SER A 38 17.52 -11.88 0.01
CA SER A 38 16.67 -11.34 -1.07
C SER A 38 15.42 -10.73 -0.46
N VAL A 39 15.07 -9.54 -0.92
CA VAL A 39 13.79 -8.88 -0.60
C VAL A 39 12.97 -8.84 -1.88
N SER A 40 11.74 -9.29 -1.79
CA SER A 40 10.83 -9.29 -2.93
C SER A 40 9.69 -8.33 -2.69
N PHE A 41 9.46 -7.43 -3.63
CA PHE A 41 8.29 -6.58 -3.72
C PHE A 41 7.30 -7.24 -4.66
N ARG A 42 6.14 -7.59 -4.14
CA ARG A 42 5.11 -8.27 -4.92
C ARG A 42 3.78 -7.60 -4.70
N GLN A 43 3.20 -7.12 -5.77
CA GLN A 43 1.82 -6.65 -5.78
C GLN A 43 1.05 -7.46 -6.82
N ASN A 44 0.08 -8.22 -6.36
CA ASN A 44 -0.89 -8.81 -7.26
C ASN A 44 -1.81 -7.69 -7.75
N GLY A 45 -2.24 -7.78 -8.99
CA GLY A 45 -3.23 -6.86 -9.52
C GLY A 45 -4.43 -6.70 -8.59
N VAL A 46 -5.61 -6.82 -9.08
CA VAL A 46 -6.83 -6.56 -8.26
C VAL A 46 -7.12 -7.64 -7.22
N HIS A 47 -6.49 -8.80 -7.33
CA HIS A 47 -6.79 -9.94 -6.46
C HIS A 47 -5.57 -10.83 -6.23
N THR A 48 -5.58 -11.57 -5.11
CA THR A 48 -4.58 -12.61 -4.79
C THR A 48 -4.46 -13.71 -5.84
N LEU A 49 -5.42 -13.82 -6.75
CA LEU A 49 -5.44 -14.76 -7.87
C LEU A 49 -5.05 -14.12 -9.22
N GLY A 50 -4.85 -12.79 -9.25
CA GLY A 50 -4.42 -12.07 -10.45
C GLY A 50 -2.92 -12.21 -10.72
N GLU A 51 -2.52 -11.89 -11.95
CA GLU A 51 -1.11 -11.75 -12.30
C GLU A 51 -0.42 -10.73 -11.40
N LYS A 52 0.82 -11.01 -11.08
CA LYS A 52 1.66 -10.07 -10.33
C LYS A 52 2.01 -8.90 -11.24
N ILE A 53 1.64 -7.72 -10.84
CA ILE A 53 1.92 -6.47 -11.57
C ILE A 53 3.27 -5.92 -11.17
N VAL A 54 3.62 -6.06 -9.90
CA VAL A 54 4.93 -5.75 -9.36
C VAL A 54 5.52 -7.05 -8.86
N ASP A 55 6.60 -7.49 -9.44
CA ASP A 55 7.39 -8.64 -9.00
C ASP A 55 8.88 -8.28 -9.14
N SER A 56 9.34 -7.44 -8.21
CA SER A 56 10.74 -7.03 -8.13
C SER A 56 11.41 -7.77 -7.01
N SER A 57 12.55 -8.37 -7.30
CA SER A 57 13.36 -9.08 -6.31
C SER A 57 14.73 -8.45 -6.26
N ILE A 58 15.18 -8.09 -5.07
CA ILE A 58 16.51 -7.53 -4.85
C ILE A 58 17.31 -8.59 -4.11
N THR A 59 18.46 -8.94 -4.65
CA THR A 59 19.38 -9.89 -4.07
C THR A 59 20.55 -9.19 -3.36
N ASN A 60 21.28 -9.93 -2.55
CA ASN A 60 22.52 -9.49 -1.91
C ASN A 60 22.35 -8.30 -0.96
N ILE A 61 21.19 -8.19 -0.31
CA ILE A 61 20.94 -7.15 0.69
C ILE A 61 21.62 -7.51 2.00
N THR A 62 22.45 -6.62 2.48
CA THR A 62 23.13 -6.72 3.80
C THR A 62 22.40 -5.94 4.89
N SER A 63 21.75 -4.84 4.52
CA SER A 63 20.87 -4.10 5.40
C SER A 63 19.78 -3.39 4.59
N TYR A 64 18.62 -3.18 5.18
CA TYR A 64 17.64 -2.28 4.59
C TYR A 64 16.93 -1.44 5.66
N HIS A 65 16.55 -0.26 5.24
CA HIS A 65 15.74 0.70 5.98
C HIS A 65 14.42 0.88 5.25
N TYR A 66 13.35 0.71 5.96
CA TYR A 66 12.00 0.94 5.46
C TYR A 66 11.26 1.91 6.37
N GLY A 67 10.58 2.88 5.82
CA GLY A 67 9.83 3.81 6.64
C GLY A 67 8.97 4.77 5.83
N GLY A 68 8.18 5.56 6.54
CA GLY A 68 7.40 6.61 5.93
C GLY A 68 6.37 7.27 6.86
N PRO A 69 5.95 8.48 6.50
CA PRO A 69 4.88 9.17 7.18
C PRO A 69 3.50 8.65 6.78
N GLN A 70 2.56 8.82 7.68
CA GLN A 70 1.15 8.55 7.44
C GLN A 70 0.29 9.67 8.05
N PHE A 71 -0.82 9.98 7.40
CA PHE A 71 -1.81 10.91 7.89
C PHE A 71 -3.20 10.33 7.70
N GLN A 72 -4.07 10.52 8.68
CA GLN A 72 -5.47 10.13 8.62
C GLN A 72 -6.35 11.25 9.19
N TYR A 73 -7.48 11.47 8.54
CA TYR A 73 -8.50 12.44 8.97
C TYR A 73 -9.88 11.81 8.89
N SER A 74 -10.73 12.12 9.87
CA SER A 74 -12.15 11.76 9.81
C SER A 74 -12.98 12.78 10.58
N ASN A 75 -14.05 13.24 9.96
CA ASN A 75 -15.12 13.97 10.63
C ASN A 75 -16.38 13.14 10.87
N GLY A 76 -16.22 11.82 10.82
CA GLY A 76 -17.30 10.86 10.90
C GLY A 76 -17.93 10.53 9.54
N ARG A 77 -18.22 11.51 8.70
CA ARG A 77 -18.83 11.33 7.38
C ARG A 77 -17.79 11.21 6.26
N TYR A 78 -16.70 11.92 6.41
CA TYR A 78 -15.53 11.86 5.53
C TYR A 78 -14.41 11.12 6.24
N TYR A 79 -13.69 10.33 5.46
CA TYR A 79 -12.45 9.72 5.88
C TYR A 79 -11.43 9.90 4.78
N LEU A 80 -10.25 10.37 5.15
CA LEU A 80 -9.09 10.51 4.29
C LEU A 80 -7.91 9.85 4.98
N ALA A 81 -7.14 9.08 4.24
CA ALA A 81 -5.87 8.53 4.68
C ALA A 81 -4.84 8.70 3.57
N THR A 82 -3.62 9.03 3.94
CA THR A 82 -2.48 9.07 3.03
C THR A 82 -1.29 8.46 3.74
N GLU A 83 -0.49 7.73 2.98
CA GLU A 83 0.76 7.16 3.41
C GLU A 83 1.79 7.30 2.29
N TYR A 84 3.01 7.51 2.69
CA TYR A 84 4.18 7.44 1.83
C TYR A 84 5.20 6.55 2.50
N TYR A 85 5.89 5.74 1.75
CA TYR A 85 6.94 4.86 2.24
C TYR A 85 8.11 4.85 1.28
N TRP A 86 9.28 4.68 1.84
CA TRP A 86 10.52 4.44 1.11
C TRP A 86 11.24 3.24 1.70
N ILE A 87 12.03 2.62 0.88
CA ILE A 87 12.98 1.60 1.29
C ILE A 87 14.34 1.91 0.67
N THR A 88 15.38 1.77 1.44
CA THR A 88 16.76 1.81 0.97
C THR A 88 17.49 0.58 1.47
N GLY A 89 18.32 -0.02 0.64
CA GLY A 89 19.04 -1.23 0.99
C GLY A 89 20.49 -1.20 0.53
N GLU A 90 21.42 -1.45 1.44
CA GLU A 90 22.82 -1.70 1.13
C GLU A 90 22.95 -3.09 0.51
N ARG A 91 23.79 -3.22 -0.50
CA ARG A 91 23.99 -4.47 -1.23
C ARG A 91 25.46 -4.88 -1.29
N ARG A 92 25.70 -6.16 -1.03
CA ARG A 92 27.04 -6.72 -1.06
C ARG A 92 27.00 -8.21 -1.36
N ASP A 93 28.00 -8.68 -2.10
CA ASP A 93 28.26 -10.12 -2.28
C ASP A 93 29.76 -10.39 -2.04
N GLY A 94 30.07 -10.96 -0.89
CA GLY A 94 31.43 -11.11 -0.44
C GLY A 94 32.17 -9.77 -0.36
N TYR A 95 33.21 -9.60 -1.19
CA TYR A 95 33.95 -8.34 -1.29
C TYR A 95 33.41 -7.36 -2.34
N THR A 96 32.43 -7.77 -3.15
CA THR A 96 31.84 -6.92 -4.17
C THR A 96 30.76 -6.06 -3.55
N VAL A 97 30.91 -4.75 -3.63
CA VAL A 97 29.93 -3.76 -3.22
C VAL A 97 29.13 -3.37 -4.48
N TYR A 98 27.81 -3.44 -4.38
CA TYR A 98 26.90 -2.97 -5.41
C TYR A 98 26.33 -1.61 -5.03
N ASP A 99 25.78 -0.91 -6.00
CA ASP A 99 25.03 0.31 -5.71
C ASP A 99 23.86 0.00 -4.77
N ASP A 100 23.60 0.94 -3.87
CA ASP A 100 22.48 0.85 -2.95
C ASP A 100 21.17 0.84 -3.75
N TYR A 101 20.20 0.15 -3.22
CA TYR A 101 18.88 0.09 -3.80
C TYR A 101 17.91 1.04 -3.12
N SER A 102 17.09 1.71 -3.90
CA SER A 102 15.97 2.49 -3.38
C SER A 102 14.65 2.15 -4.06
N ALA A 103 13.57 2.25 -3.31
CA ALA A 103 12.21 2.18 -3.83
C ALA A 103 11.31 3.07 -2.99
N GLU A 104 10.28 3.57 -3.62
CA GLU A 104 9.31 4.43 -2.95
C GLU A 104 7.89 4.15 -3.42
N GLY A 105 6.93 4.56 -2.62
CA GLY A 105 5.53 4.46 -2.97
C GLY A 105 4.65 5.20 -2.00
N GLY A 106 3.38 5.26 -2.35
CA GLY A 106 2.41 5.88 -1.48
C GLY A 106 0.99 5.70 -1.97
N SER A 107 0.07 6.03 -1.10
CA SER A 107 -1.35 5.99 -1.42
C SER A 107 -2.12 7.16 -0.80
N ILE A 108 -3.21 7.51 -1.44
CA ILE A 108 -4.23 8.42 -0.94
C ILE A 108 -5.56 7.68 -1.03
N TYR A 109 -6.21 7.47 0.10
CA TYR A 109 -7.51 6.84 0.21
C TYR A 109 -8.54 7.83 0.73
N GLY A 110 -9.71 7.90 0.10
CA GLY A 110 -10.83 8.69 0.56
C GLY A 110 -12.12 7.89 0.59
N GLN A 111 -12.99 8.23 1.55
CA GLN A 111 -14.32 7.65 1.68
C GLN A 111 -15.32 8.73 2.12
N TYR A 112 -16.49 8.73 1.50
CA TYR A 112 -17.60 9.61 1.82
C TYR A 112 -18.89 8.82 2.01
N PHE A 113 -19.54 8.98 3.16
CA PHE A 113 -20.83 8.38 3.46
C PHE A 113 -21.98 9.26 2.98
N PHE A 114 -22.84 8.71 2.16
CA PHE A 114 -24.08 9.39 1.74
C PHE A 114 -25.06 9.57 2.90
N ASN A 115 -25.06 8.64 3.84
CA ASN A 115 -25.93 8.65 5.00
C ASN A 115 -25.33 9.44 6.17
N SER A 116 -26.08 10.34 6.76
CA SER A 116 -25.68 11.11 7.94
C SER A 116 -25.50 10.25 9.21
N ASP A 117 -26.15 9.07 9.23
CA ASP A 117 -26.11 8.13 10.36
C ASP A 117 -24.87 7.25 10.38
N ALA A 118 -24.03 7.34 9.35
CA ALA A 118 -22.77 6.64 9.27
C ALA A 118 -21.67 7.47 9.95
N THR A 119 -20.79 6.79 10.67
CA THR A 119 -19.60 7.41 11.26
C THR A 119 -18.40 6.51 11.15
N VAL A 120 -17.27 7.10 10.80
CA VAL A 120 -15.95 6.48 10.85
C VAL A 120 -15.20 7.07 12.04
N LYS A 121 -14.57 6.22 12.84
CA LYS A 121 -13.71 6.64 13.93
C LYS A 121 -12.29 6.15 13.70
N ILE A 122 -11.33 7.01 13.98
CA ILE A 122 -9.93 6.64 14.05
C ILE A 122 -9.65 6.13 15.46
N SER A 123 -9.00 4.98 15.55
CA SER A 123 -8.52 4.46 16.84
C SER A 123 -7.10 4.94 17.08
N SER A 124 -6.92 5.92 17.97
CA SER A 124 -5.61 6.45 18.35
C SER A 124 -4.68 5.35 18.89
N LYS A 125 -5.19 4.47 19.75
CA LYS A 125 -4.41 3.35 20.31
C LYS A 125 -3.81 2.40 19.24
N LYS A 126 -4.48 2.27 18.11
CA LYS A 126 -4.10 1.33 17.04
C LYS A 126 -3.58 2.02 15.78
N GLY A 127 -3.63 3.35 15.72
CA GLY A 127 -3.26 4.12 14.55
C GLY A 127 -4.00 3.68 13.28
N LYS A 128 -5.28 3.34 13.39
CA LYS A 128 -6.08 2.83 12.28
C LYS A 128 -7.56 3.15 12.40
N ILE A 129 -8.28 2.96 11.33
CA ILE A 129 -9.74 3.07 11.31
C ILE A 129 -10.34 2.14 12.35
N GLY A 130 -11.10 2.71 13.30
CA GLY A 130 -11.74 1.99 14.38
C GLY A 130 -13.01 1.21 14.00
N GLY A 131 -13.41 1.29 12.73
CA GLY A 131 -14.61 0.67 12.21
C GLY A 131 -15.69 1.66 11.82
N VAL A 132 -16.60 1.21 10.99
CA VAL A 132 -17.76 1.97 10.54
C VAL A 132 -18.94 1.64 11.44
N LYS A 133 -19.59 2.67 11.98
CA LYS A 133 -20.87 2.55 12.67
C LYS A 133 -21.96 3.09 11.76
N CYS A 134 -22.97 2.31 11.53
CA CYS A 134 -24.17 2.70 10.77
C CYS A 134 -25.39 2.45 11.66
N LYS A 135 -26.23 3.48 11.80
CA LYS A 135 -27.48 3.39 12.58
C LYS A 135 -28.71 3.27 11.68
N ALA A 136 -28.56 3.46 10.37
CA ALA A 136 -29.68 3.38 9.42
C ALA A 136 -30.20 1.94 9.33
N LYS A 137 -31.54 1.77 9.30
CA LYS A 137 -32.23 0.47 9.26
C LYS A 137 -31.80 -0.41 8.08
N PHE A 138 -31.53 0.19 6.95
CA PHE A 138 -31.14 -0.52 5.71
C PHE A 138 -29.64 -0.47 5.41
N GLY A 139 -28.83 -0.05 6.40
CA GLY A 139 -27.40 0.10 6.21
C GLY A 139 -26.97 1.48 5.71
N CYS A 140 -25.66 1.62 5.50
CA CYS A 140 -25.06 2.88 5.05
C CYS A 140 -24.20 2.63 3.81
N THR A 141 -24.29 3.54 2.86
CA THR A 141 -23.52 3.49 1.63
C THR A 141 -22.44 4.58 1.64
N ALA A 142 -21.27 4.23 1.19
CA ALA A 142 -20.16 5.15 1.00
C ALA A 142 -19.55 5.01 -0.38
N ALA A 143 -19.24 6.14 -1.01
CA ALA A 143 -18.31 6.18 -2.13
C ALA A 143 -16.87 6.14 -1.59
N LYS A 144 -15.96 5.53 -2.34
CA LYS A 144 -14.54 5.50 -2.02
C LYS A 144 -13.69 5.70 -3.26
N PHE A 145 -12.51 6.23 -3.03
CA PHE A 145 -11.46 6.26 -4.04
C PHE A 145 -10.11 5.94 -3.39
N MET A 146 -9.17 5.46 -4.20
CA MET A 146 -7.78 5.33 -3.80
C MET A 146 -6.89 5.64 -5.01
N LEU A 147 -5.83 6.36 -4.75
CA LEU A 147 -4.75 6.62 -5.69
C LEU A 147 -3.49 5.97 -5.13
N GLU A 148 -2.79 5.22 -5.94
CA GLU A 148 -1.55 4.55 -5.56
C GLU A 148 -0.44 4.86 -6.55
N SER A 149 0.77 4.94 -6.04
CA SER A 149 2.00 5.04 -6.83
C SER A 149 3.08 4.17 -6.20
N ILE A 150 3.84 3.48 -7.04
CA ILE A 150 5.02 2.71 -6.65
C ILE A 150 6.13 2.92 -7.66
N ASP A 151 7.35 3.07 -7.17
CA ASP A 151 8.56 3.13 -7.99
C ASP A 151 9.63 2.22 -7.38
N THR A 152 10.01 1.19 -8.13
CA THR A 152 11.05 0.23 -7.75
C THR A 152 12.13 0.11 -8.83
N ARG A 153 12.23 1.10 -9.74
CA ARG A 153 13.08 1.04 -10.93
C ARG A 153 14.57 1.08 -10.64
N ASP A 154 14.97 1.54 -9.47
CA ASP A 154 16.38 1.56 -9.08
C ASP A 154 17.04 0.17 -9.15
N GLY A 155 16.24 -0.89 -8.99
CA GLY A 155 16.67 -2.25 -9.21
C GLY A 155 17.08 -2.59 -10.64
N GLU A 156 16.67 -1.83 -11.64
CA GLU A 156 17.00 -2.06 -13.06
C GLU A 156 18.48 -1.87 -13.34
N LEU A 157 19.14 -0.93 -12.65
CA LEU A 157 20.57 -0.67 -12.78
C LEU A 157 21.43 -1.90 -12.47
N ASN A 158 20.87 -2.90 -11.82
CA ASN A 158 21.53 -4.10 -11.37
C ASN A 158 20.98 -5.38 -12.02
N GLY A 159 20.31 -5.27 -13.16
CA GLY A 159 19.72 -6.40 -13.87
C GLY A 159 18.48 -6.98 -13.19
N MET A 160 17.88 -6.24 -12.28
CA MET A 160 16.64 -6.59 -11.61
C MET A 160 15.44 -5.90 -12.27
N ASN A 161 14.29 -6.54 -12.20
CA ASN A 161 13.07 -6.02 -12.80
C ASN A 161 12.44 -4.94 -11.90
N GLY A 162 12.69 -3.67 -12.21
CA GLY A 162 12.03 -2.56 -11.55
C GLY A 162 10.69 -2.22 -12.20
N THR A 163 9.78 -1.68 -11.44
CA THR A 163 8.46 -1.26 -11.91
C THR A 163 8.14 0.14 -11.42
N HIS A 164 7.62 0.95 -12.32
CA HIS A 164 6.95 2.21 -11.97
C HIS A 164 5.47 2.07 -12.29
N GLY A 165 4.61 2.29 -11.33
CA GLY A 165 3.18 2.11 -11.52
C GLY A 165 2.32 3.12 -10.79
N LYS A 166 1.16 3.40 -11.37
CA LYS A 166 0.12 4.22 -10.76
C LYS A 166 -1.22 3.53 -10.96
N ALA A 167 -2.05 3.54 -9.93
CA ALA A 167 -3.39 2.99 -10.00
C ALA A 167 -4.43 3.94 -9.40
N VAL A 168 -5.62 3.90 -9.97
CA VAL A 168 -6.82 4.59 -9.49
C VAL A 168 -7.88 3.53 -9.19
N HIS A 169 -8.44 3.59 -8.01
CA HIS A 169 -9.54 2.75 -7.58
C HIS A 169 -10.72 3.64 -7.23
N ILE A 170 -11.89 3.30 -7.71
CA ILE A 170 -13.15 3.92 -7.32
C ILE A 170 -14.15 2.84 -6.95
N GLY A 171 -15.06 3.11 -6.05
CA GLY A 171 -16.02 2.09 -5.67
C GLY A 171 -17.06 2.54 -4.68
N LEU A 172 -17.91 1.59 -4.34
CA LEU A 172 -18.98 1.74 -3.36
C LEU A 172 -18.84 0.66 -2.28
N ASN A 173 -19.03 1.06 -1.04
CA ASN A 173 -19.18 0.17 0.09
C ASN A 173 -20.60 0.31 0.63
N HIS A 174 -21.32 -0.78 0.76
CA HIS A 174 -22.60 -0.82 1.46
C HIS A 174 -22.46 -1.64 2.73
N TYR A 175 -22.63 -1.00 3.87
CA TYR A 175 -22.54 -1.63 5.19
C TYR A 175 -23.95 -1.98 5.65
N PHE A 176 -24.36 -3.24 5.57
CA PHE A 176 -25.63 -3.71 6.11
C PHE A 176 -25.67 -3.58 7.64
N ASN A 177 -24.54 -3.85 8.28
CA ASN A 177 -24.33 -3.69 9.72
C ASN A 177 -22.81 -3.61 10.01
N SER A 178 -22.41 -3.66 11.27
CA SER A 178 -20.98 -3.65 11.68
C SER A 178 -20.16 -4.85 11.19
N ASN A 179 -20.81 -5.94 10.82
CA ASN A 179 -20.18 -7.21 10.51
C ASN A 179 -20.27 -7.60 9.03
N VAL A 180 -21.26 -7.08 8.30
CA VAL A 180 -21.51 -7.44 6.92
C VAL A 180 -21.47 -6.23 6.01
N ARG A 181 -20.66 -6.28 4.96
CA ARG A 181 -20.56 -5.24 3.93
C ARG A 181 -20.41 -5.83 2.54
N LEU A 182 -21.03 -5.19 1.58
CA LEU A 182 -20.83 -5.39 0.15
C LEU A 182 -19.89 -4.29 -0.37
N MET A 183 -18.90 -4.67 -1.14
CA MET A 183 -17.97 -3.75 -1.81
C MET A 183 -18.03 -3.99 -3.31
N VAL A 184 -18.09 -2.92 -4.07
CA VAL A 184 -17.95 -2.94 -5.53
C VAL A 184 -16.88 -1.95 -5.91
N ASP A 185 -15.88 -2.41 -6.64
CA ASP A 185 -14.70 -1.65 -7.00
C ASP A 185 -14.40 -1.73 -8.48
N ALA A 186 -14.03 -0.61 -9.08
CA ALA A 186 -13.38 -0.52 -10.37
C ALA A 186 -11.96 0.02 -10.19
N THR A 187 -11.00 -0.62 -10.84
CA THR A 187 -9.58 -0.27 -10.77
C THR A 187 -9.05 -0.08 -12.17
N ARG A 188 -8.23 0.96 -12.35
CA ARG A 188 -7.40 1.14 -13.54
C ARG A 188 -5.98 1.47 -13.11
N GLY A 189 -5.04 0.63 -13.54
CA GLY A 189 -3.62 0.81 -13.28
C GLY A 189 -2.82 0.89 -14.58
N VAL A 190 -1.73 1.65 -14.53
CA VAL A 190 -0.74 1.74 -15.60
C VAL A 190 0.61 1.47 -14.97
N TYR A 191 1.32 0.51 -15.52
CA TYR A 191 2.61 0.05 -15.02
C TYR A 191 3.62 0.05 -16.17
N LEU A 192 4.84 0.49 -15.87
CA LEU A 192 5.99 0.51 -16.76
C LEU A 192 7.05 -0.42 -16.18
N GLY A 193 7.60 -1.32 -17.00
CA GLY A 193 8.61 -2.28 -16.57
C GLY A 193 8.06 -3.54 -15.89
N GLY A 194 8.91 -4.46 -15.64
CA GLY A 194 8.88 -5.49 -14.61
C GLY A 194 7.85 -6.58 -14.62
N HIS A 195 7.73 -7.43 -15.63
CA HIS A 195 7.21 -8.78 -15.40
C HIS A 195 7.94 -9.84 -16.20
N ASN A 196 8.17 -10.98 -15.56
CA ASN A 196 9.05 -12.04 -16.01
C ASN A 196 8.49 -12.95 -17.09
N ASP A 197 7.36 -12.69 -17.71
CA ASP A 197 6.78 -13.69 -18.56
C ASP A 197 7.13 -13.53 -20.03
N PHE A 198 7.83 -14.53 -20.54
CA PHE A 198 7.93 -14.97 -21.92
C PHE A 198 8.85 -14.26 -22.91
N TYR A 199 9.64 -13.25 -22.56
CA TYR A 199 10.54 -12.62 -23.52
C TYR A 199 11.97 -12.51 -23.02
N SER A 200 12.91 -12.93 -23.86
CA SER A 200 14.35 -13.05 -23.55
C SER A 200 15.12 -11.72 -23.62
N ASP A 201 14.48 -10.61 -23.96
CA ASP A 201 15.17 -9.36 -24.23
C ASP A 201 14.95 -8.34 -23.11
N THR A 202 16.04 -8.04 -22.37
CA THR A 202 16.03 -7.21 -21.16
C THR A 202 15.64 -5.75 -21.44
N VAL A 203 16.03 -5.23 -22.60
CA VAL A 203 15.79 -3.83 -22.98
C VAL A 203 14.31 -3.57 -23.30
N ASP A 204 13.67 -4.56 -23.89
CA ASP A 204 12.24 -4.46 -24.26
C ASP A 204 11.30 -4.53 -23.05
N ARG A 205 11.77 -5.08 -21.93
CA ARG A 205 10.98 -5.22 -20.68
C ARG A 205 10.84 -3.91 -19.94
N MET A 206 11.89 -3.09 -19.94
CA MET A 206 11.94 -1.83 -19.19
C MET A 206 10.95 -0.77 -19.70
N ASN A 207 10.60 -0.83 -20.98
CA ASN A 207 9.75 0.17 -21.65
C ASN A 207 8.31 -0.29 -21.89
N ARG A 208 7.94 -1.51 -21.50
CA ARG A 208 6.59 -1.99 -21.72
C ARG A 208 5.60 -1.35 -20.75
N ARG A 209 4.61 -0.73 -21.33
CA ARG A 209 3.45 -0.19 -20.62
C ARG A 209 2.37 -1.25 -20.53
N HIS A 210 2.05 -1.65 -19.31
CA HIS A 210 0.92 -2.52 -19.01
C HIS A 210 -0.23 -1.68 -18.46
N THR A 211 -1.40 -1.88 -19.03
CA THR A 211 -2.62 -1.27 -18.50
C THR A 211 -3.55 -2.37 -18.01
N MET A 212 -3.95 -2.26 -16.78
CA MET A 212 -4.93 -3.17 -16.18
C MET A 212 -6.22 -2.42 -15.88
N THR A 213 -7.33 -3.04 -16.22
CA THR A 213 -8.65 -2.57 -15.79
C THR A 213 -9.42 -3.75 -15.23
N SER A 214 -10.05 -3.55 -14.07
CA SER A 214 -10.84 -4.60 -13.44
C SER A 214 -12.04 -4.04 -12.72
N ILE A 215 -13.08 -4.85 -12.62
CA ILE A 215 -14.26 -4.60 -11.79
C ILE A 215 -14.43 -5.82 -10.88
N GLN A 216 -14.60 -5.60 -9.61
CA GLN A 216 -14.81 -6.66 -8.63
C GLN A 216 -15.94 -6.34 -7.69
N ALA A 217 -16.61 -7.38 -7.22
CA ALA A 217 -17.57 -7.31 -6.13
C ALA A 217 -17.15 -8.29 -5.02
N ARG A 218 -17.25 -7.84 -3.77
CA ARG A 218 -16.89 -8.67 -2.61
C ARG A 218 -17.90 -8.50 -1.50
N LEU A 219 -18.42 -9.61 -1.00
CA LEU A 219 -19.15 -9.68 0.26
C LEU A 219 -18.18 -10.03 1.39
N HIS A 220 -18.13 -9.19 2.41
CA HIS A 220 -17.29 -9.41 3.58
C HIS A 220 -18.19 -9.59 4.81
N ALA A 221 -18.07 -10.73 5.48
CA ALA A 221 -18.73 -11.03 6.75
C ALA A 221 -17.67 -11.31 7.83
N LYS A 222 -17.88 -10.75 9.01
CA LYS A 222 -17.04 -10.99 10.19
C LYS A 222 -17.90 -11.67 11.26
N PHE A 223 -17.46 -12.83 11.69
CA PHE A 223 -18.07 -13.63 12.76
C PHE A 223 -17.29 -13.49 14.07
#